data_57e487ef32c0104d2c4d8dd9766e399e
#
_entry.id   57e487ef32c0104d2c4d8dd9766e399e
#
_cell.length_a   1.000
_cell.length_b   1.000
_cell.length_c   1.000
_cell.angle_alpha   90.00
_cell.angle_beta   90.00
_cell.angle_gamma   90.00
#
_symmetry.space_group_name_H-M   'P 1'
#
loop_
_entity.id
_entity.type
_entity.pdbx_description
1 polymer ?
#
loop_
_entity_poly.entity_id
_entity_poly.type
_entity_poly.pdbx_seq_one_letter_code
_entity_poly.pdbx_strand_id
1 'polypeptide(L)'
;AFNWLGENYTANCKVEGIENIPLSGKCLIVSNHPMGPADAIAIYHQIYKVRKDIFFFANEIFIYLVGSFENIFAPVFWDKEKEVHTASKTTYRNIKNFLLDNRIGILFPSGRLSKLTLFGLKDREWEKTPIVIAERHDCFLIPVFIKARNSWFFYLASYLSRQLRDISQLNELFNKKNKKIKIIIGKPILRSDLSEDKNIAITELRNLTDKLKN
;
A
#
# COMPACT_ATOMS: atom_id res chain seq x y z
N ALA A 1 -14.61 -8.86 7.65
CA ALA A 1 -14.84 -7.49 7.19
C ALA A 1 -14.08 -7.18 5.89
N PHE A 2 -12.72 -7.24 5.85
CA PHE A 2 -11.92 -6.87 4.65
C PHE A 2 -12.26 -7.71 3.41
N ASN A 3 -12.41 -9.02 3.56
CA ASN A 3 -12.77 -9.89 2.44
C ASN A 3 -14.17 -9.56 1.89
N TRP A 4 -15.13 -9.31 2.77
CA TRP A 4 -16.47 -8.89 2.38
C TRP A 4 -16.45 -7.54 1.62
N LEU A 5 -15.65 -6.56 2.09
CA LEU A 5 -15.44 -5.31 1.36
C LEU A 5 -14.82 -5.56 -0.01
N GLY A 6 -13.84 -6.46 -0.09
CA GLY A 6 -13.21 -6.85 -1.35
C GLY A 6 -14.21 -7.44 -2.35
N GLU A 7 -15.01 -8.40 -1.91
CA GLU A 7 -16.04 -9.04 -2.73
C GLU A 7 -17.09 -8.05 -3.24
N ASN A 8 -17.52 -7.11 -2.41
CA ASN A 8 -18.60 -6.20 -2.75
C ASN A 8 -18.15 -4.95 -3.52
N TYR A 9 -16.93 -4.46 -3.27
CA TYR A 9 -16.47 -3.18 -3.83
C TYR A 9 -15.29 -3.29 -4.80
N THR A 10 -14.62 -4.45 -4.85
CA THR A 10 -13.50 -4.67 -5.80
C THR A 10 -13.71 -5.89 -6.70
N ALA A 11 -14.96 -6.32 -6.89
CA ALA A 11 -15.32 -7.51 -7.69
C ALA A 11 -14.81 -7.43 -9.15
N ASN A 12 -14.76 -6.23 -9.74
CA ASN A 12 -14.27 -6.00 -11.11
C ASN A 12 -12.74 -5.80 -11.17
N CYS A 13 -12.00 -6.29 -10.17
CA CYS A 13 -10.55 -6.21 -10.15
C CYS A 13 -9.94 -7.31 -11.02
N LYS A 14 -9.16 -6.92 -12.03
CA LYS A 14 -8.32 -7.83 -12.80
C LYS A 14 -6.93 -7.86 -12.20
N VAL A 15 -6.36 -9.05 -12.06
CA VAL A 15 -5.01 -9.23 -11.51
C VAL A 15 -4.15 -9.93 -12.54
N GLU A 16 -2.93 -9.44 -12.70
CA GLU A 16 -1.86 -10.05 -13.50
C GLU A 16 -0.65 -10.27 -12.58
N GLY A 17 0.04 -11.40 -12.74
CA GLY A 17 1.23 -11.73 -11.96
C GLY A 17 0.94 -12.23 -10.54
N ILE A 18 -0.25 -12.75 -10.26
CA ILE A 18 -0.60 -13.28 -8.92
C ILE A 18 0.32 -14.43 -8.51
N GLU A 19 0.85 -15.17 -9.48
CA GLU A 19 1.85 -16.23 -9.32
C GLU A 19 3.19 -15.74 -8.77
N ASN A 20 3.46 -14.45 -8.85
CA ASN A 20 4.67 -13.82 -8.28
C ASN A 20 4.59 -13.66 -6.76
N ILE A 21 3.44 -13.91 -6.14
CA ILE A 21 3.31 -13.90 -4.68
C ILE A 21 3.91 -15.19 -4.11
N PRO A 22 4.97 -15.13 -3.28
CA PRO A 22 5.53 -16.31 -2.65
C PRO A 22 4.49 -17.00 -1.75
N LEU A 23 4.37 -18.32 -1.84
CA LEU A 23 3.43 -19.10 -1.02
C LEU A 23 3.81 -19.13 0.47
N SER A 24 5.06 -18.82 0.79
CA SER A 24 5.58 -18.75 2.16
C SER A 24 6.74 -17.75 2.25
N GLY A 25 7.17 -17.45 3.48
CA GLY A 25 8.26 -16.51 3.72
C GLY A 25 7.80 -15.05 3.80
N LYS A 26 8.63 -14.25 4.44
CA LYS A 26 8.38 -12.82 4.66
C LYS A 26 8.61 -12.00 3.40
N CYS A 27 7.68 -11.13 3.06
CA CYS A 27 7.83 -10.20 1.95
C CYS A 27 7.03 -8.92 2.16
N LEU A 28 7.40 -7.88 1.43
CA LEU A 28 6.73 -6.60 1.42
C LEU A 28 6.17 -6.32 0.03
N ILE A 29 4.88 -6.15 -0.07
CA ILE A 29 4.22 -5.57 -1.23
C ILE A 29 4.37 -4.06 -1.16
N VAL A 30 4.90 -3.49 -2.23
CA VAL A 30 5.17 -2.07 -2.36
C VAL A 30 4.41 -1.52 -3.56
N SER A 31 3.46 -0.62 -3.33
CA SER A 31 2.53 -0.18 -4.36
C SER A 31 2.36 1.34 -4.43
N ASN A 32 2.00 1.85 -5.62
CA ASN A 32 1.42 3.17 -5.77
C ASN A 32 0.05 3.26 -5.06
N HIS A 33 -0.45 4.48 -4.83
CA HIS A 33 -1.63 4.71 -3.99
C HIS A 33 -2.69 5.61 -4.67
N PRO A 34 -3.31 5.16 -5.78
CA PRO A 34 -4.22 6.00 -6.56
C PRO A 34 -5.60 6.21 -5.95
N MET A 35 -6.14 5.26 -5.17
CA MET A 35 -7.52 5.28 -4.69
C MET A 35 -7.66 5.43 -3.16
N GLY A 36 -6.57 5.33 -2.40
CA GLY A 36 -6.60 5.36 -0.94
C GLY A 36 -7.02 4.02 -0.32
N PRO A 37 -7.92 3.98 0.68
CA PRO A 37 -8.30 2.74 1.34
C PRO A 37 -8.77 1.63 0.40
N ALA A 38 -9.34 1.99 -0.76
CA ALA A 38 -9.77 1.01 -1.77
C ALA A 38 -8.58 0.23 -2.38
N ASP A 39 -7.37 0.81 -2.42
CA ASP A 39 -6.17 0.11 -2.88
C ASP A 39 -5.81 -1.04 -1.93
N ALA A 40 -5.82 -0.77 -0.62
CA ALA A 40 -5.52 -1.76 0.40
C ALA A 40 -6.53 -2.91 0.35
N ILE A 41 -7.83 -2.60 0.23
CA ILE A 41 -8.89 -3.60 0.13
C ILE A 41 -8.74 -4.43 -1.14
N ALA A 42 -8.47 -3.80 -2.28
CA ALA A 42 -8.30 -4.49 -3.56
C ALA A 42 -7.10 -5.45 -3.53
N ILE A 43 -5.93 -5.00 -3.06
CA ILE A 43 -4.74 -5.85 -2.93
C ILE A 43 -5.03 -7.00 -1.94
N TYR A 44 -5.55 -6.68 -0.75
CA TYR A 44 -5.87 -7.68 0.26
C TYR A 44 -6.75 -8.78 -0.29
N HIS A 45 -7.87 -8.42 -0.91
CA HIS A 45 -8.83 -9.40 -1.44
C HIS A 45 -8.20 -10.35 -2.45
N GLN A 46 -7.30 -9.88 -3.30
CA GLN A 46 -6.65 -10.73 -4.29
C GLN A 46 -5.58 -11.63 -3.65
N ILE A 47 -4.75 -11.07 -2.76
CA ILE A 47 -3.69 -11.83 -2.10
C ILE A 47 -4.24 -12.83 -1.11
N TYR A 48 -5.36 -12.51 -0.44
CA TYR A 48 -6.01 -13.41 0.51
C TYR A 48 -6.43 -14.75 -0.10
N LYS A 49 -6.60 -14.82 -1.43
CA LYS A 49 -6.87 -16.07 -2.16
C LYS A 49 -5.64 -16.98 -2.22
N VAL A 50 -4.45 -16.41 -2.09
CA VAL A 50 -3.16 -17.14 -2.16
C VAL A 50 -2.58 -17.32 -0.75
N ARG A 51 -2.58 -16.23 0.06
CA ARG A 51 -2.06 -16.23 1.42
C ARG A 51 -2.95 -15.42 2.36
N LYS A 52 -3.12 -15.91 3.57
CA LYS A 52 -4.01 -15.29 4.58
C LYS A 52 -3.27 -14.48 5.65
N ASP A 53 -1.97 -14.59 5.71
CA ASP A 53 -1.07 -14.03 6.71
C ASP A 53 -0.62 -12.59 6.36
N ILE A 54 -1.59 -11.75 6.02
CA ILE A 54 -1.37 -10.39 5.53
C ILE A 54 -1.38 -9.39 6.70
N PHE A 55 -0.51 -8.38 6.63
CA PHE A 55 -0.61 -7.19 7.47
C PHE A 55 -0.39 -5.90 6.66
N PHE A 56 -0.85 -4.77 7.21
CA PHE A 56 -0.76 -3.47 6.56
C PHE A 56 0.08 -2.50 7.38
N PHE A 57 0.81 -1.66 6.68
CA PHE A 57 1.33 -0.42 7.26
C PHE A 57 0.25 0.65 7.09
N ALA A 58 -0.31 1.11 8.18
CA ALA A 58 -1.40 2.08 8.16
C ALA A 58 -1.15 3.24 9.12
N ASN A 59 -1.70 4.41 8.76
CA ASN A 59 -1.68 5.56 9.66
C ASN A 59 -2.52 5.26 10.91
N GLU A 60 -2.07 5.72 12.08
CA GLU A 60 -2.74 5.53 13.37
C GLU A 60 -4.20 5.98 13.35
N ILE A 61 -4.50 7.10 12.69
CA ILE A 61 -5.88 7.59 12.55
C ILE A 61 -6.78 6.56 11.86
N PHE A 62 -6.25 5.88 10.83
CA PHE A 62 -7.00 4.84 10.13
C PHE A 62 -7.24 3.63 11.04
N ILE A 63 -6.25 3.24 11.84
CA ILE A 63 -6.36 2.14 12.81
C ILE A 63 -7.41 2.46 13.86
N TYR A 64 -7.42 3.69 14.36
CA TYR A 64 -8.43 4.15 15.34
C TYR A 64 -9.86 4.08 14.78
N LEU A 65 -10.05 4.44 13.51
CA LEU A 65 -11.36 4.39 12.85
C LEU A 65 -11.86 2.98 12.56
N VAL A 66 -10.94 2.04 12.32
CA VAL A 66 -11.29 0.65 11.95
C VAL A 66 -11.45 -0.26 13.18
N GLY A 67 -11.00 0.17 14.37
CA GLY A 67 -11.12 -0.56 15.63
C GLY A 67 -10.38 -1.91 15.62
N SER A 68 -10.65 -2.79 16.55
CA SER A 68 -10.13 -4.12 16.91
C SER A 68 -9.27 -4.98 15.93
N PHE A 69 -8.63 -4.41 14.93
CA PHE A 69 -7.79 -5.14 13.96
C PHE A 69 -6.29 -5.03 14.25
N GLU A 70 -5.89 -4.96 15.50
CA GLU A 70 -4.48 -4.84 15.93
C GLU A 70 -3.56 -5.91 15.32
N ASN A 71 -4.10 -7.09 15.04
CA ASN A 71 -3.33 -8.21 14.48
C ASN A 71 -3.03 -8.10 12.97
N ILE A 72 -3.57 -7.10 12.29
CA ILE A 72 -3.35 -6.90 10.84
C ILE A 72 -2.82 -5.52 10.50
N PHE A 73 -2.64 -4.63 11.48
CA PHE A 73 -2.09 -3.31 11.24
C PHE A 73 -0.79 -3.09 12.00
N ALA A 74 0.22 -2.59 11.29
CA ALA A 74 1.40 -1.99 11.88
C ALA A 74 1.24 -0.46 11.76
N PRO A 75 1.03 0.27 12.88
CA PRO A 75 0.87 1.71 12.85
C PRO A 75 2.15 2.38 12.35
N VAL A 76 2.04 3.31 11.42
CA VAL A 76 3.15 4.09 10.88
C VAL A 76 2.84 5.57 11.02
N PHE A 77 3.74 6.32 11.64
CA PHE A 77 3.62 7.77 11.77
C PHE A 77 4.26 8.44 10.55
N TRP A 78 3.44 9.11 9.75
CA TRP A 78 3.87 9.86 8.57
C TRP A 78 4.04 11.35 8.84
N ASP A 79 3.75 11.80 10.07
CA ASP A 79 3.84 13.20 10.44
C ASP A 79 5.21 13.50 11.07
N LYS A 80 6.03 14.26 10.35
CA LYS A 80 7.37 14.65 10.81
C LYS A 80 7.35 15.50 12.08
N GLU A 81 6.18 16.11 12.42
CA GLU A 81 6.02 16.96 13.60
C GLU A 81 5.69 16.18 14.89
N LYS A 82 5.30 14.90 14.75
CA LYS A 82 4.91 14.03 15.87
C LYS A 82 5.86 12.85 16.08
N GLU A 83 7.15 13.10 16.07
CA GLU A 83 8.14 12.11 16.50
C GLU A 83 8.01 11.84 18.02
N VAL A 84 7.00 11.09 18.40
CA VAL A 84 6.94 10.50 19.74
C VAL A 84 7.73 9.19 19.69
N HIS A 85 8.93 9.18 20.23
CA HIS A 85 9.84 8.02 20.28
C HIS A 85 9.19 6.71 20.78
N THR A 86 8.15 6.79 21.58
CA THR A 86 7.42 5.62 22.15
C THR A 86 6.57 4.91 21.09
N ALA A 87 5.87 5.63 20.24
CA ALA A 87 5.05 5.09 19.16
C ALA A 87 5.94 4.41 18.10
N SER A 88 7.06 5.01 17.76
CA SER A 88 8.08 4.46 16.87
C SER A 88 8.60 3.08 17.34
N LYS A 89 8.89 2.89 18.64
CA LYS A 89 9.35 1.61 19.19
C LYS A 89 8.29 0.51 19.10
N THR A 90 7.04 0.84 19.40
CA THR A 90 5.92 -0.13 19.35
C THR A 90 5.64 -0.55 17.91
N THR A 91 5.61 0.40 17.00
CA THR A 91 5.47 0.15 15.55
C THR A 91 6.56 -0.79 15.05
N TYR A 92 7.81 -0.48 15.37
CA TYR A 92 8.94 -1.30 14.96
C TYR A 92 8.86 -2.72 15.50
N ARG A 93 8.46 -2.88 16.76
CA ARG A 93 8.26 -4.20 17.39
C ARG A 93 7.17 -5.00 16.69
N ASN A 94 6.04 -4.38 16.35
CA ASN A 94 4.94 -5.05 15.64
C ASN A 94 5.38 -5.51 14.24
N ILE A 95 6.03 -4.64 13.47
CA ILE A 95 6.58 -4.98 12.15
C ILE A 95 7.56 -6.16 12.27
N LYS A 96 8.48 -6.09 13.24
CA LYS A 96 9.44 -7.17 13.48
C LYS A 96 8.73 -8.49 13.77
N ASN A 97 7.73 -8.50 14.65
CA ASN A 97 6.99 -9.71 15.00
C ASN A 97 6.26 -10.28 13.79
N PHE A 98 5.54 -9.45 13.02
CA PHE A 98 4.85 -9.90 11.81
C PHE A 98 5.81 -10.50 10.77
N LEU A 99 6.98 -9.92 10.59
CA LEU A 99 7.98 -10.45 9.66
C LEU A 99 8.69 -11.70 10.21
N LEU A 100 8.87 -11.82 11.54
CA LEU A 100 9.35 -13.06 12.15
C LEU A 100 8.35 -14.21 11.98
N ASP A 101 7.06 -13.91 11.97
CA ASP A 101 5.99 -14.86 11.66
C ASP A 101 5.86 -15.14 10.14
N ASN A 102 6.83 -14.72 9.33
CA ASN A 102 6.87 -14.89 7.87
C ASN A 102 5.67 -14.30 7.12
N ARG A 103 5.04 -13.24 7.63
CA ARG A 103 3.86 -12.63 7.04
C ARG A 103 4.17 -11.72 5.86
N ILE A 104 3.13 -11.44 5.05
CA ILE A 104 3.15 -10.45 3.96
C ILE A 104 2.76 -9.08 4.49
N GLY A 105 3.67 -8.10 4.34
CA GLY A 105 3.36 -6.69 4.60
C GLY A 105 2.90 -5.97 3.34
N ILE A 106 1.86 -5.12 3.43
CA ILE A 106 1.42 -4.24 2.34
C ILE A 106 1.72 -2.80 2.72
N LEU A 107 2.51 -2.12 1.89
CA LEU A 107 3.00 -0.76 2.13
C LEU A 107 2.79 0.13 0.90
N PHE A 108 2.32 1.34 1.14
CA PHE A 108 2.23 2.43 0.17
C PHE A 108 3.27 3.50 0.52
N PRO A 109 4.47 3.49 -0.10
CA PRO A 109 5.61 4.29 0.38
C PRO A 109 5.40 5.80 0.27
N SER A 110 4.50 6.25 -0.60
CA SER A 110 4.15 7.67 -0.72
C SER A 110 3.41 8.20 0.53
N GLY A 111 2.85 7.31 1.37
CA GLY A 111 2.04 7.65 2.55
C GLY A 111 0.83 8.53 2.27
N ARG A 112 0.57 8.85 1.01
CA ARG A 112 -0.49 9.75 0.54
C ARG A 112 -0.98 9.32 -0.83
N LEU A 113 -2.23 9.70 -1.14
CA LEU A 113 -2.84 9.47 -2.44
C LEU A 113 -2.06 10.13 -3.59
N SER A 114 -2.04 9.44 -4.73
CA SER A 114 -1.54 9.98 -5.98
C SER A 114 -2.25 11.28 -6.37
N LYS A 115 -1.53 12.20 -6.95
CA LYS A 115 -2.08 13.47 -7.45
C LYS A 115 -2.50 13.34 -8.90
N LEU A 116 -3.59 13.98 -9.26
CA LEU A 116 -3.94 14.22 -10.66
C LEU A 116 -3.04 15.33 -11.22
N THR A 117 -2.38 15.03 -12.33
CA THR A 117 -1.55 15.97 -13.09
C THR A 117 -2.04 16.06 -14.54
N LEU A 118 -1.51 16.98 -15.33
CA LEU A 118 -1.79 17.08 -16.77
C LEU A 118 -1.43 15.78 -17.54
N PHE A 119 -0.46 15.02 -17.03
CA PHE A 119 0.01 13.75 -17.62
C PHE A 119 -0.63 12.50 -16.98
N GLY A 120 -1.69 12.67 -16.19
CA GLY A 120 -2.37 11.60 -15.48
C GLY A 120 -2.05 11.54 -14.00
N LEU A 121 -2.34 10.40 -13.37
CA LEU A 121 -2.05 10.19 -11.94
C LEU A 121 -0.56 9.97 -11.74
N LYS A 122 0.01 10.74 -10.82
CA LYS A 122 1.40 10.60 -10.38
C LYS A 122 1.43 10.41 -8.87
N ASP A 123 2.11 9.35 -8.45
CA ASP A 123 2.36 9.13 -7.02
C ASP A 123 3.30 10.19 -6.45
N ARG A 124 3.17 10.46 -5.16
CA ARG A 124 4.09 11.37 -4.47
C ARG A 124 5.47 10.72 -4.33
N GLU A 125 6.41 11.45 -3.82
CA GLU A 125 7.72 10.89 -3.46
C GLU A 125 7.56 9.69 -2.53
N TRP A 126 8.35 8.66 -2.78
CA TRP A 126 8.36 7.45 -1.99
C TRP A 126 9.38 7.56 -0.85
N GLU A 127 8.94 7.22 0.35
CA GLU A 127 9.79 7.13 1.53
C GLU A 127 10.62 5.84 1.50
N LYS A 128 11.82 5.88 2.09
CA LYS A 128 12.77 4.76 2.12
C LYS A 128 12.33 3.57 3.00
N THR A 129 11.21 3.69 3.69
CA THR A 129 10.71 2.69 4.64
C THR A 129 10.77 1.25 4.12
N PRO A 130 10.30 0.90 2.89
CA PRO A 130 10.38 -0.47 2.40
C PRO A 130 11.82 -0.97 2.24
N ILE A 131 12.74 -0.11 1.81
CA ILE A 131 14.16 -0.46 1.66
C ILE A 131 14.79 -0.77 3.01
N VAL A 132 14.53 0.09 4.01
CA VAL A 132 15.06 -0.09 5.37
C VAL A 132 14.51 -1.38 6.02
N ILE A 133 13.25 -1.69 5.81
CA ILE A 133 12.64 -2.91 6.36
C ILE A 133 13.20 -4.14 5.66
N ALA A 134 13.28 -4.12 4.33
CA ALA A 134 13.84 -5.24 3.56
C ALA A 134 15.28 -5.55 3.95
N GLU A 135 16.11 -4.52 4.13
CA GLU A 135 17.51 -4.66 4.57
C GLU A 135 17.62 -5.25 5.99
N ARG A 136 16.79 -4.78 6.93
CA ARG A 136 16.86 -5.22 8.34
C ARG A 136 16.31 -6.62 8.58
N HIS A 137 15.37 -7.02 7.77
CA HIS A 137 14.61 -8.26 7.99
C HIS A 137 14.86 -9.30 6.90
N ASP A 138 15.72 -9.01 5.94
CA ASP A 138 16.02 -9.90 4.81
C ASP A 138 14.73 -10.44 4.19
N CYS A 139 13.89 -9.55 3.66
CA CYS A 139 12.61 -9.90 3.04
C CYS A 139 12.55 -9.40 1.59
N PHE A 140 11.84 -10.15 0.75
CA PHE A 140 11.59 -9.76 -0.63
C PHE A 140 10.73 -8.50 -0.72
N LEU A 141 11.02 -7.68 -1.73
CA LEU A 141 10.19 -6.56 -2.16
C LEU A 141 9.41 -7.00 -3.40
N ILE A 142 8.09 -6.84 -3.37
CA ILE A 142 7.22 -7.18 -4.49
C ILE A 142 6.59 -5.89 -5.01
N PRO A 143 7.05 -5.37 -6.17
CA PRO A 143 6.46 -4.19 -6.76
C PRO A 143 5.07 -4.51 -7.30
N VAL A 144 4.10 -3.68 -6.95
CA VAL A 144 2.71 -3.81 -7.41
C VAL A 144 2.24 -2.48 -7.97
N PHE A 145 1.69 -2.50 -9.17
CA PHE A 145 1.09 -1.34 -9.77
C PHE A 145 -0.42 -1.44 -9.83
N ILE A 146 -1.12 -0.45 -9.29
CA ILE A 146 -2.58 -0.32 -9.35
C ILE A 146 -2.93 0.67 -10.45
N LYS A 147 -3.57 0.18 -11.52
CA LYS A 147 -4.13 0.98 -12.59
C LYS A 147 -5.61 1.24 -12.31
N ALA A 148 -5.87 2.32 -11.59
CA ALA A 148 -7.20 2.77 -11.22
C ALA A 148 -7.19 4.27 -10.90
N ARG A 149 -8.37 4.86 -10.70
CA ARG A 149 -8.50 6.27 -10.30
C ARG A 149 -9.77 6.50 -9.50
N ASN A 150 -9.80 7.58 -8.76
CA ASN A 150 -10.99 8.10 -8.13
C ASN A 150 -11.89 8.84 -9.14
N SER A 151 -13.07 9.25 -8.72
CA SER A 151 -13.96 10.05 -9.54
C SER A 151 -13.39 11.46 -9.77
N TRP A 152 -13.86 12.14 -10.81
CA TRP A 152 -13.49 13.54 -11.04
C TRP A 152 -13.95 14.44 -9.88
N PHE A 153 -15.07 14.08 -9.26
CA PHE A 153 -15.59 14.79 -8.08
C PHE A 153 -14.61 14.74 -6.90
N PHE A 154 -13.99 13.60 -6.66
CA PHE A 154 -12.93 13.47 -5.64
C PHE A 154 -11.76 14.42 -5.91
N TYR A 155 -11.31 14.54 -7.17
CA TYR A 155 -10.20 15.43 -7.49
C TYR A 155 -10.59 16.89 -7.36
N LEU A 156 -11.82 17.27 -7.74
CA LEU A 156 -12.35 18.61 -7.53
C LEU A 156 -12.44 18.94 -6.04
N ALA A 157 -13.02 18.06 -5.23
CA ALA A 157 -13.09 18.22 -3.78
C ALA A 157 -11.68 18.34 -3.14
N SER A 158 -10.71 17.55 -3.63
CA SER A 158 -9.32 17.61 -3.19
C SER A 158 -8.61 18.92 -3.53
N TYR A 159 -9.05 19.59 -4.59
CA TYR A 159 -8.54 20.90 -4.99
C TYR A 159 -9.13 22.01 -4.09
N LEU A 160 -10.41 21.90 -3.73
CA LEU A 160 -11.11 22.92 -2.95
C LEU A 160 -10.70 22.91 -1.47
N SER A 161 -10.70 21.76 -0.80
CA SER A 161 -10.26 21.68 0.59
C SER A 161 -9.84 20.26 1.01
N ARG A 162 -9.03 20.19 2.09
CA ARG A 162 -8.64 18.92 2.70
C ARG A 162 -9.85 18.19 3.30
N GLN A 163 -10.74 18.90 3.97
CA GLN A 163 -11.94 18.32 4.61
C GLN A 163 -12.88 17.70 3.56
N LEU A 164 -13.13 18.41 2.46
CA LEU A 164 -13.96 17.89 1.36
C LEU A 164 -13.32 16.64 0.73
N ARG A 165 -11.99 16.63 0.55
CA ARG A 165 -11.26 15.46 0.09
C ARG A 165 -11.48 14.27 1.03
N ASP A 166 -11.31 14.46 2.33
CA ASP A 166 -11.36 13.38 3.31
C ASP A 166 -12.76 12.78 3.42
N ILE A 167 -13.81 13.62 3.35
CA ILE A 167 -15.21 13.16 3.25
C ILE A 167 -15.46 12.41 1.94
N SER A 168 -15.01 12.98 0.81
CA SER A 168 -15.19 12.36 -0.50
C SER A 168 -14.45 11.02 -0.63
N GLN A 169 -13.38 10.79 0.14
CA GLN A 169 -12.62 9.55 0.15
C GLN A 169 -13.43 8.36 0.66
N LEU A 170 -14.31 8.57 1.64
CA LEU A 170 -15.25 7.53 2.11
C LEU A 170 -16.25 7.16 1.01
N ASN A 171 -16.80 8.15 0.31
CA ASN A 171 -17.71 7.90 -0.81
C ASN A 171 -17.01 7.17 -1.96
N GLU A 172 -15.71 7.44 -2.20
CA GLU A 172 -14.94 6.75 -3.21
C GLU A 172 -14.77 5.25 -2.93
N LEU A 173 -14.69 4.84 -1.67
CA LEU A 173 -14.64 3.43 -1.32
C LEU A 173 -15.89 2.69 -1.81
N PHE A 174 -17.08 3.24 -1.55
CA PHE A 174 -18.34 2.64 -1.95
C PHE A 174 -18.62 2.74 -3.46
N ASN A 175 -18.02 3.72 -4.14
CA ASN A 175 -18.19 3.95 -5.57
C ASN A 175 -17.34 3.00 -6.45
N LYS A 176 -16.56 2.07 -5.87
CA LYS A 176 -15.67 1.18 -6.63
C LYS A 176 -16.36 -0.06 -7.20
N LYS A 177 -17.55 -0.41 -6.73
CA LYS A 177 -18.29 -1.63 -7.12
C LYS A 177 -18.32 -1.89 -8.63
N ASN A 178 -18.49 -0.83 -9.44
CA ASN A 178 -18.59 -0.92 -10.90
C ASN A 178 -17.38 -0.33 -11.63
N LYS A 179 -16.28 -0.05 -10.93
CA LYS A 179 -15.07 0.51 -11.55
C LYS A 179 -14.10 -0.59 -11.92
N LYS A 180 -13.48 -0.44 -13.08
CA LYS A 180 -12.40 -1.34 -13.49
C LYS A 180 -11.14 -1.01 -12.69
N ILE A 181 -10.66 -1.98 -11.94
CA ILE A 181 -9.40 -1.93 -11.21
C ILE A 181 -8.49 -2.98 -11.86
N LYS A 182 -7.26 -2.62 -12.17
CA LYS A 182 -6.24 -3.57 -12.62
C LYS A 182 -5.06 -3.51 -11.66
N ILE A 183 -4.69 -4.66 -11.12
CA ILE A 183 -3.52 -4.86 -10.26
C ILE A 183 -2.50 -5.68 -11.04
N ILE A 184 -1.28 -5.19 -11.11
CA ILE A 184 -0.19 -5.87 -11.80
C ILE A 184 0.91 -6.11 -10.76
N ILE A 185 1.25 -7.37 -10.54
CA ILE A 185 2.20 -7.82 -9.54
C ILE A 185 3.49 -8.21 -10.24
N GLY A 186 4.56 -7.50 -9.95
CA GLY A 186 5.89 -7.78 -10.48
C GLY A 186 6.57 -8.95 -9.76
N LYS A 187 7.71 -9.37 -10.30
CA LYS A 187 8.54 -10.41 -9.69
C LYS A 187 9.12 -9.93 -8.36
N PRO A 188 9.29 -10.83 -7.36
CA PRO A 188 10.02 -10.53 -6.13
C PRO A 188 11.45 -10.04 -6.43
N ILE A 189 11.89 -9.04 -5.68
CA ILE A 189 13.20 -8.40 -5.79
C ILE A 189 13.90 -8.56 -4.46
N LEU A 190 15.18 -8.95 -4.46
CA LEU A 190 16.01 -8.93 -3.28
C LEU A 190 16.47 -7.50 -3.00
N ARG A 191 16.71 -7.18 -1.73
CA ARG A 191 17.32 -5.88 -1.36
C ARG A 191 18.69 -5.70 -2.04
N SER A 192 19.44 -6.77 -2.22
CA SER A 192 20.76 -6.78 -2.89
C SER A 192 20.69 -6.46 -4.38
N ASP A 193 19.53 -6.61 -5.02
CA ASP A 193 19.35 -6.33 -6.45
C ASP A 193 19.17 -4.82 -6.71
N LEU A 194 19.07 -4.02 -5.66
CA LEU A 194 18.94 -2.57 -5.70
C LEU A 194 20.23 -1.90 -5.20
N SER A 195 20.41 -0.63 -5.58
CA SER A 195 21.55 0.18 -5.13
C SER A 195 21.76 0.13 -3.61
N GLU A 196 23.01 0.19 -3.16
CA GLU A 196 23.33 0.29 -1.74
C GLU A 196 22.80 1.61 -1.14
N ASP A 197 22.85 2.72 -1.89
CA ASP A 197 22.26 3.97 -1.47
C ASP A 197 20.73 3.86 -1.43
N LYS A 198 20.16 4.11 -0.26
CA LYS A 198 18.72 3.95 0.00
C LYS A 198 17.84 4.94 -0.78
N ASN A 199 18.37 6.10 -1.18
CA ASN A 199 17.62 7.08 -1.99
C ASN A 199 17.57 6.61 -3.45
N ILE A 200 18.67 6.05 -3.93
CA ILE A 200 18.71 5.47 -5.27
C ILE A 200 17.84 4.21 -5.28
N ALA A 201 17.99 3.31 -4.32
CA ALA A 201 17.23 2.06 -4.21
C ALA A 201 15.72 2.29 -4.21
N ILE A 202 15.19 3.29 -3.48
CA ILE A 202 13.74 3.57 -3.48
C ILE A 202 13.28 4.13 -4.82
N THR A 203 14.13 4.89 -5.51
CA THR A 203 13.85 5.40 -6.84
C THR A 203 13.83 4.28 -7.88
N GLU A 204 14.76 3.34 -7.80
CA GLU A 204 14.80 2.14 -8.63
C GLU A 204 13.56 1.27 -8.43
N LEU A 205 13.18 1.00 -7.17
CA LEU A 205 11.99 0.23 -6.83
C LEU A 205 10.71 0.89 -7.38
N ARG A 206 10.62 2.22 -7.26
CA ARG A 206 9.52 3.00 -7.84
C ARG A 206 9.49 2.87 -9.36
N ASN A 207 10.63 3.03 -10.03
CA ASN A 207 10.73 2.90 -11.48
C ASN A 207 10.35 1.50 -11.95
N LEU A 208 10.74 0.45 -11.23
CA LEU A 208 10.32 -0.93 -11.50
C LEU A 208 8.81 -1.09 -11.35
N THR A 209 8.21 -0.48 -10.33
CA THR A 209 6.75 -0.47 -10.14
C THR A 209 6.05 0.28 -11.28
N ASP A 210 6.55 1.45 -11.67
CA ASP A 210 5.95 2.25 -12.74
C ASP A 210 6.04 1.57 -14.12
N LYS A 211 7.09 0.76 -14.37
CA LYS A 211 7.23 -0.05 -15.59
C LYS A 211 6.15 -1.12 -15.75
N LEU A 212 5.55 -1.59 -14.66
CA LEU A 212 4.43 -2.55 -14.70
C LEU A 212 3.17 -1.95 -15.35
N LYS A 213 3.09 -0.64 -15.50
CA LYS A 213 1.96 0.05 -16.12
C LYS A 213 1.78 -0.29 -17.62
N ASN A 214 2.88 -0.62 -18.29
CA ASN A 214 2.93 -0.91 -19.73
C ASN A 214 2.81 -2.41 -19.95
#